data_8df6e2fb89272fb9a204c1b6e12d782c
#
_entry.id   8df6e2fb89272fb9a204c1b6e12d782c
#
_cell.length_a   1.000
_cell.length_b   1.000
_cell.length_c   1.000
_cell.angle_alpha   90.00
_cell.angle_beta   90.00
_cell.angle_gamma   90.00
#
_symmetry.space_group_name_H-M   'P 1'
#
loop_
_entity.id
_entity.type
_entity.pdbx_description
1 polymer ?
#
loop_
_entity_poly.entity_id
_entity_poly.type
_entity_poly.pdbx_seq_one_letter_code
_entity_poly.pdbx_strand_id
1 'polypeptide(L)'
;MIRPSKKRAALLLAISTVAAALASPVTAAAPAPAPAAAGLRWTGCATPRYPTLQCASLQVPLDHERPAGRRISLALTRVPHTASASQGPLLVNPGGPGGSGRALAGFVAASLPKDVAAQYDVIGFDPRGVGKSEPALDCGAGHFKPVRPDSVPLDAATEQANLDRVRSFAESCRDKHADVLPYIGTVSAARDMEVLRTALGAPKLSYFGYSYGTYLGAVYAKLHPDRVHRLVLDSVVDPGGVWYEDNLAQDQAFDARHKAFLAWVARYDSTYHLGTDPAAVERRWYGMREALRGTPAGGKVGPAELEDTYMPGGYYNGYWPHLAEAFAAYAAKGDPKPLVAAYERFGAVEPSAGNSYSVYTAVQCRDSAWPKDWNTWRADMWRTHAKAPFMTWNNAWYNAPCAFWPAEPLRAPDVTNTALPGALLFQATEDAATPYEGAVSMRHRLAGSALVVEEGGGNHGIALAGNKCLDEKLAAYLRTGQASDATCPAQPAPKPTTQTRAVPSSAGGAALHGLLGFRG
;
A
#
# COMPACT_ATOMS: atom_id res chain seq x y z
N MET A 1 -42.33 -38.95 64.84
CA MET A 1 -43.26 -40.06 65.09
C MET A 1 -43.77 -40.57 63.74
N ILE A 2 -43.79 -41.90 63.66
CA ILE A 2 -44.50 -42.76 62.73
C ILE A 2 -43.82 -43.08 61.41
N ARG A 3 -43.35 -44.27 61.39
CA ARG A 3 -42.80 -45.17 60.37
C ARG A 3 -43.89 -45.83 59.51
N PRO A 4 -43.56 -46.76 58.65
CA PRO A 4 -43.68 -46.80 57.18
C PRO A 4 -44.66 -47.87 56.70
N SER A 5 -44.89 -47.93 55.40
CA SER A 5 -45.58 -49.10 54.83
C SER A 5 -44.85 -49.56 53.55
N LYS A 6 -44.39 -50.84 53.65
CA LYS A 6 -43.86 -51.68 52.54
C LYS A 6 -45.03 -52.18 51.69
N LYS A 7 -44.90 -52.17 50.39
CA LYS A 7 -45.59 -53.20 49.53
C LYS A 7 -44.65 -53.75 48.48
N ARG A 8 -44.80 -55.03 48.27
CA ARG A 8 -43.91 -55.96 47.64
C ARG A 8 -43.95 -56.00 46.14
N ALA A 9 -42.86 -56.51 45.62
CA ALA A 9 -42.50 -56.83 44.26
C ALA A 9 -43.49 -57.77 43.49
N ALA A 10 -43.53 -57.58 42.19
CA ALA A 10 -43.81 -58.65 41.24
C ALA A 10 -42.81 -58.57 40.09
N LEU A 11 -42.08 -59.68 39.93
CA LEU A 11 -41.03 -59.86 38.94
C LEU A 11 -41.71 -60.41 37.66
N LEU A 12 -41.59 -59.67 36.55
CA LEU A 12 -41.92 -60.18 35.20
C LEU A 12 -40.64 -60.21 34.35
N LEU A 13 -40.19 -61.45 34.08
CA LEU A 13 -39.12 -61.70 33.11
C LEU A 13 -39.66 -61.46 31.69
N ALA A 14 -39.13 -60.44 30.99
CA ALA A 14 -39.31 -60.30 29.54
C ALA A 14 -37.97 -60.64 28.86
N ILE A 15 -37.97 -61.70 28.08
CA ILE A 15 -36.85 -62.14 27.23
C ILE A 15 -36.81 -61.19 26.01
N SER A 16 -35.82 -60.34 25.93
CA SER A 16 -35.60 -59.50 24.74
C SER A 16 -34.50 -60.12 23.90
N THR A 17 -34.85 -60.55 22.73
CA THR A 17 -33.94 -61.03 21.67
C THR A 17 -33.18 -59.79 21.11
N VAL A 18 -31.88 -59.77 21.33
CA VAL A 18 -30.99 -58.76 20.74
C VAL A 18 -30.67 -59.20 19.32
N ALA A 19 -31.22 -58.45 18.34
CA ALA A 19 -30.76 -58.53 16.94
C ALA A 19 -29.50 -57.70 16.81
N ALA A 20 -28.34 -58.33 16.65
CA ALA A 20 -27.07 -57.64 16.35
C ALA A 20 -27.11 -57.14 14.90
N ALA A 21 -27.34 -55.82 14.72
CA ALA A 21 -27.13 -55.16 13.45
C ALA A 21 -25.62 -54.95 13.23
N LEU A 22 -25.07 -55.65 12.26
CA LEU A 22 -23.70 -55.43 11.77
C LEU A 22 -23.62 -54.04 11.11
N ALA A 23 -23.15 -53.04 11.84
CA ALA A 23 -22.79 -51.76 11.28
C ALA A 23 -21.44 -51.89 10.54
N SER A 24 -21.48 -51.86 9.21
CA SER A 24 -20.28 -51.74 8.39
C SER A 24 -19.61 -50.38 8.67
N PRO A 25 -18.28 -50.34 8.85
CA PRO A 25 -17.60 -49.04 9.01
C PRO A 25 -17.67 -48.26 7.69
N VAL A 26 -18.30 -47.09 7.72
CA VAL A 26 -18.19 -46.11 6.66
C VAL A 26 -16.75 -45.58 6.70
N THR A 27 -15.90 -46.12 5.83
CA THR A 27 -14.59 -45.54 5.57
C THR A 27 -14.81 -44.16 4.94
N ALA A 28 -14.58 -43.09 5.72
CA ALA A 28 -14.48 -41.76 5.18
C ALA A 28 -13.34 -41.74 4.13
N ALA A 29 -13.70 -41.56 2.87
CA ALA A 29 -12.70 -41.38 1.81
C ALA A 29 -11.83 -40.17 2.16
N ALA A 30 -10.51 -40.39 2.21
CA ALA A 30 -9.57 -39.28 2.35
C ALA A 30 -9.82 -38.24 1.22
N PRO A 31 -9.79 -36.95 1.51
CA PRO A 31 -9.97 -35.96 0.46
C PRO A 31 -8.92 -36.18 -0.64
N ALA A 32 -9.39 -36.20 -1.88
CA ALA A 32 -8.51 -36.36 -3.04
C ALA A 32 -7.43 -35.30 -2.98
N PRO A 33 -6.14 -35.61 -3.25
CA PRO A 33 -5.08 -34.61 -3.28
C PRO A 33 -5.46 -33.56 -4.31
N ALA A 34 -5.35 -32.29 -3.90
CA ALA A 34 -5.54 -31.15 -4.82
C ALA A 34 -4.66 -31.37 -6.06
N PRO A 35 -5.16 -31.11 -7.29
CA PRO A 35 -4.38 -31.30 -8.50
C PRO A 35 -3.07 -30.52 -8.35
N ALA A 36 -1.94 -31.18 -8.59
CA ALA A 36 -0.62 -30.55 -8.56
C ALA A 36 -0.67 -29.31 -9.45
N ALA A 37 -0.31 -28.16 -8.90
CA ALA A 37 -0.27 -26.90 -9.65
C ALA A 37 0.62 -27.14 -10.88
N ALA A 38 0.06 -27.03 -12.07
CA ALA A 38 0.85 -27.06 -13.30
C ALA A 38 1.89 -25.96 -13.17
N GLY A 39 3.18 -26.32 -13.29
CA GLY A 39 4.29 -25.37 -13.09
C GLY A 39 4.11 -24.11 -13.95
N LEU A 40 4.52 -22.96 -13.42
CA LEU A 40 4.43 -21.69 -14.12
C LEU A 40 5.15 -21.74 -15.47
N ARG A 41 4.47 -21.30 -16.52
CA ARG A 41 5.07 -21.15 -17.87
C ARG A 41 5.56 -19.71 -18.03
N TRP A 42 6.86 -19.53 -18.02
CA TRP A 42 7.51 -18.26 -18.22
C TRP A 42 7.77 -18.01 -19.70
N THR A 43 7.40 -16.82 -20.21
CA THR A 43 7.65 -16.37 -21.58
C THR A 43 8.40 -15.03 -21.53
N GLY A 44 9.22 -14.74 -22.54
CA GLY A 44 9.91 -13.46 -22.61
C GLY A 44 8.91 -12.29 -22.75
N CYS A 45 9.08 -11.26 -21.92
CA CYS A 45 8.34 -9.99 -22.03
C CYS A 45 9.29 -8.81 -21.78
N ALA A 46 10.47 -8.90 -22.33
CA ALA A 46 11.53 -7.91 -22.25
C ALA A 46 11.03 -6.50 -22.57
N THR A 47 11.55 -5.53 -21.83
CA THR A 47 11.40 -4.12 -22.15
C THR A 47 12.78 -3.52 -22.44
N PRO A 48 12.90 -2.35 -23.09
CA PRO A 48 14.19 -1.70 -23.28
C PRO A 48 14.96 -1.49 -21.98
N ARG A 49 14.24 -1.24 -20.87
CA ARG A 49 14.83 -1.03 -19.54
C ARG A 49 15.18 -2.34 -18.84
N TYR A 50 14.44 -3.43 -19.08
CA TYR A 50 14.60 -4.72 -18.41
C TYR A 50 14.59 -5.86 -19.44
N PRO A 51 15.73 -6.09 -20.10
CA PRO A 51 15.81 -7.01 -21.26
C PRO A 51 15.68 -8.50 -20.90
N THR A 52 15.86 -8.87 -19.63
CA THR A 52 15.78 -10.26 -19.15
C THR A 52 14.42 -10.61 -18.53
N LEU A 53 13.46 -9.67 -18.56
CA LEU A 53 12.17 -9.84 -17.93
C LEU A 53 11.36 -10.96 -18.61
N GLN A 54 10.79 -11.83 -17.80
CA GLN A 54 9.89 -12.89 -18.19
C GLN A 54 8.52 -12.67 -17.57
N CYS A 55 7.47 -13.09 -18.23
CA CYS A 55 6.08 -13.00 -17.78
C CYS A 55 5.45 -14.38 -17.63
N ALA A 56 4.52 -14.48 -16.67
CA ALA A 56 3.67 -15.65 -16.49
C ALA A 56 2.29 -15.25 -15.98
N SER A 57 1.36 -16.19 -15.98
CA SER A 57 0.06 -16.07 -15.35
C SER A 57 -0.12 -17.22 -14.37
N LEU A 58 -0.68 -16.92 -13.20
CA LEU A 58 -0.99 -17.89 -12.15
C LEU A 58 -2.49 -17.89 -11.87
N GLN A 59 -3.10 -19.07 -11.93
CA GLN A 59 -4.48 -19.25 -11.49
C GLN A 59 -4.55 -19.46 -9.99
N VAL A 60 -5.35 -18.64 -9.28
CA VAL A 60 -5.60 -18.76 -7.85
C VAL A 60 -7.10 -18.85 -7.57
N PRO A 61 -7.56 -19.42 -6.46
CA PRO A 61 -8.97 -19.39 -6.09
C PRO A 61 -9.45 -17.95 -5.87
N LEU A 62 -10.63 -17.60 -6.36
CA LEU A 62 -11.28 -16.35 -5.96
C LEU A 62 -11.55 -16.38 -4.45
N ASP A 63 -12.14 -17.47 -3.99
CA ASP A 63 -12.44 -17.74 -2.58
C ASP A 63 -11.54 -18.88 -2.07
N HIS A 64 -10.60 -18.55 -1.19
CA HIS A 64 -9.69 -19.53 -0.60
C HIS A 64 -10.36 -20.52 0.36
N GLU A 65 -11.58 -20.24 0.84
CA GLU A 65 -12.37 -21.18 1.62
C GLU A 65 -13.07 -22.21 0.71
N ARG A 66 -13.18 -21.91 -0.58
CA ARG A 66 -13.75 -22.80 -1.61
C ARG A 66 -12.79 -22.96 -2.80
N PRO A 67 -11.63 -23.61 -2.60
CA PRO A 67 -10.53 -23.60 -3.58
C PRO A 67 -10.85 -24.31 -4.89
N ALA A 68 -11.86 -25.17 -4.92
CA ALA A 68 -12.37 -25.83 -6.13
C ALA A 68 -13.38 -24.98 -6.93
N GLY A 69 -13.76 -23.79 -6.40
CA GLY A 69 -14.69 -22.88 -7.04
C GLY A 69 -14.05 -22.02 -8.15
N ARG A 70 -14.65 -20.84 -8.36
CA ARG A 70 -14.17 -19.86 -9.36
C ARG A 70 -12.70 -19.51 -9.11
N ARG A 71 -11.95 -19.42 -10.20
CA ARG A 71 -10.54 -19.02 -10.18
C ARG A 71 -10.38 -17.64 -10.82
N ILE A 72 -9.33 -16.94 -10.43
CA ILE A 72 -8.87 -15.67 -10.98
C ILE A 72 -7.42 -15.82 -11.42
N SER A 73 -6.96 -14.89 -12.26
CA SER A 73 -5.62 -14.92 -12.84
C SER A 73 -4.76 -13.81 -12.25
N LEU A 74 -3.57 -14.14 -11.74
CA LEU A 74 -2.56 -13.16 -11.34
C LEU A 74 -1.51 -13.02 -12.43
N ALA A 75 -1.18 -11.77 -12.78
CA ALA A 75 -0.11 -11.47 -13.70
C ALA A 75 1.23 -11.35 -12.97
N LEU A 76 2.23 -12.07 -13.47
CA LEU A 76 3.56 -12.18 -12.87
C LEU A 76 4.64 -11.69 -13.81
N THR A 77 5.74 -11.22 -13.23
CA THR A 77 7.02 -11.01 -13.93
C THR A 77 8.15 -11.63 -13.14
N ARG A 78 9.25 -11.98 -13.81
CA ARG A 78 10.46 -12.51 -13.19
C ARG A 78 11.71 -12.00 -13.88
N VAL A 79 12.74 -11.65 -13.10
CA VAL A 79 14.13 -11.63 -13.52
C VAL A 79 14.77 -12.89 -12.94
N PRO A 80 15.18 -13.88 -13.77
CA PRO A 80 15.69 -15.15 -13.24
C PRO A 80 17.06 -14.98 -12.61
N HIS A 81 17.35 -15.80 -11.60
CA HIS A 81 18.69 -15.92 -11.03
C HIS A 81 19.71 -16.39 -12.09
N THR A 82 20.97 -16.06 -11.89
CA THR A 82 22.08 -16.45 -12.81
C THR A 82 23.20 -17.20 -12.09
N ALA A 83 23.24 -17.18 -10.76
CA ALA A 83 24.18 -17.95 -9.98
C ALA A 83 23.84 -19.44 -9.99
N SER A 84 24.84 -20.31 -9.91
CA SER A 84 24.65 -21.77 -9.83
C SER A 84 23.93 -22.21 -8.53
N ALA A 85 24.11 -21.45 -7.45
CA ALA A 85 23.38 -21.65 -6.20
C ALA A 85 22.38 -20.50 -6.01
N SER A 86 21.09 -20.84 -6.03
CA SER A 86 20.01 -19.86 -5.84
C SER A 86 19.57 -19.80 -4.37
N GLN A 87 19.25 -18.60 -3.89
CA GLN A 87 18.53 -18.35 -2.62
C GLN A 87 17.01 -18.51 -2.77
N GLY A 88 16.52 -18.84 -3.97
CA GLY A 88 15.11 -18.98 -4.28
C GLY A 88 14.41 -17.66 -4.68
N PRO A 89 13.07 -17.64 -4.63
CA PRO A 89 12.31 -16.47 -5.06
C PRO A 89 12.38 -15.32 -4.04
N LEU A 90 12.56 -14.11 -4.58
CA LEU A 90 12.38 -12.83 -3.89
C LEU A 90 11.14 -12.14 -4.48
N LEU A 91 10.02 -12.24 -3.78
CA LEU A 91 8.80 -11.54 -4.15
C LEU A 91 8.91 -10.07 -3.80
N VAL A 92 8.48 -9.18 -4.72
CA VAL A 92 8.51 -7.72 -4.50
C VAL A 92 7.13 -7.10 -4.67
N ASN A 93 6.80 -6.13 -3.82
CA ASN A 93 5.52 -5.42 -3.86
C ASN A 93 5.72 -3.92 -3.58
N PRO A 94 5.21 -3.01 -4.44
CA PRO A 94 5.37 -1.56 -4.28
C PRO A 94 4.46 -0.95 -3.21
N GLY A 95 3.40 -1.66 -2.81
CA GLY A 95 2.40 -1.12 -1.89
C GLY A 95 1.20 -0.51 -2.60
N GLY A 96 0.77 0.62 -2.16
CA GLY A 96 -0.46 1.30 -2.46
C GLY A 96 -1.46 1.20 -1.30
N PRO A 97 -2.37 0.19 -1.18
CA PRO A 97 -2.59 -0.98 -2.06
C PRO A 97 -3.01 -0.60 -3.48
N GLY A 98 -2.91 -1.55 -4.41
CA GLY A 98 -3.30 -1.32 -5.80
C GLY A 98 -2.13 -1.04 -6.75
N GLY A 99 -0.92 -0.92 -6.25
CA GLY A 99 0.29 -0.76 -7.06
C GLY A 99 0.66 -2.05 -7.80
N SER A 100 1.04 -1.93 -9.09
CA SER A 100 1.54 -3.04 -9.90
C SER A 100 2.97 -3.42 -9.50
N GLY A 101 3.20 -4.66 -9.11
CA GLY A 101 4.53 -5.16 -8.76
C GLY A 101 5.39 -5.56 -9.96
N ARG A 102 4.84 -5.60 -11.16
CA ARG A 102 5.51 -6.22 -12.32
C ARG A 102 6.78 -5.50 -12.76
N ALA A 103 6.76 -4.18 -12.85
CA ALA A 103 7.95 -3.41 -13.19
C ALA A 103 8.97 -3.34 -12.05
N LEU A 104 8.50 -3.47 -10.80
CA LEU A 104 9.35 -3.44 -9.61
C LEU A 104 10.36 -4.60 -9.60
N ALA A 105 10.02 -5.78 -10.12
CA ALA A 105 10.97 -6.89 -10.22
C ALA A 105 12.22 -6.52 -11.03
N GLY A 106 12.02 -5.88 -12.19
CA GLY A 106 13.14 -5.39 -13.02
C GLY A 106 13.97 -4.32 -12.31
N PHE A 107 13.30 -3.39 -11.61
CA PHE A 107 13.97 -2.33 -10.86
C PHE A 107 14.82 -2.91 -9.72
N VAL A 108 14.26 -3.76 -8.88
CA VAL A 108 14.95 -4.37 -7.73
C VAL A 108 16.14 -5.20 -8.21
N ALA A 109 15.96 -6.06 -9.22
CA ALA A 109 17.05 -6.85 -9.79
C ALA A 109 18.19 -6.00 -10.37
N ALA A 110 17.85 -4.85 -10.98
CA ALA A 110 18.86 -3.95 -11.57
C ALA A 110 19.55 -3.06 -10.50
N SER A 111 18.89 -2.80 -9.37
CA SER A 111 19.40 -1.91 -8.31
C SER A 111 20.21 -2.64 -7.25
N LEU A 112 19.96 -3.93 -7.04
CA LEU A 112 20.76 -4.76 -6.13
C LEU A 112 22.20 -4.93 -6.66
N PRO A 113 23.20 -5.12 -5.77
CA PRO A 113 24.53 -5.57 -6.18
C PRO A 113 24.44 -6.85 -7.03
N LYS A 114 25.24 -6.93 -8.09
CA LYS A 114 25.18 -8.02 -9.07
C LYS A 114 25.27 -9.43 -8.47
N ASP A 115 26.12 -9.59 -7.45
CA ASP A 115 26.30 -10.86 -6.74
C ASP A 115 25.06 -11.25 -5.92
N VAL A 116 24.31 -10.28 -5.39
CA VAL A 116 23.05 -10.50 -4.67
C VAL A 116 21.92 -10.80 -5.67
N ALA A 117 21.75 -9.93 -6.68
CA ALA A 117 20.72 -10.12 -7.70
C ALA A 117 20.84 -11.49 -8.40
N ALA A 118 22.08 -11.92 -8.69
CA ALA A 118 22.36 -13.21 -9.31
C ALA A 118 21.84 -14.42 -8.52
N GLN A 119 21.63 -14.30 -7.22
CA GLN A 119 21.21 -15.40 -6.35
C GLN A 119 19.69 -15.56 -6.22
N TYR A 120 18.90 -14.61 -6.71
CA TYR A 120 17.45 -14.60 -6.54
C TYR A 120 16.69 -14.63 -7.86
N ASP A 121 15.61 -15.41 -7.91
CA ASP A 121 14.54 -15.14 -8.87
C ASP A 121 13.73 -13.95 -8.34
N VAL A 122 13.95 -12.75 -8.89
CA VAL A 122 13.23 -11.55 -8.46
C VAL A 122 11.87 -11.52 -9.15
N ILE A 123 10.79 -11.65 -8.38
CA ILE A 123 9.44 -11.84 -8.88
C ILE A 123 8.55 -10.67 -8.47
N GLY A 124 7.96 -10.00 -9.47
CA GLY A 124 6.89 -9.04 -9.29
C GLY A 124 5.54 -9.66 -9.64
N PHE A 125 4.51 -9.22 -8.98
CA PHE A 125 3.16 -9.65 -9.30
C PHE A 125 2.17 -8.51 -9.15
N ASP A 126 1.11 -8.58 -9.93
CA ASP A 126 -0.07 -7.75 -9.72
C ASP A 126 -0.99 -8.52 -8.76
N PRO A 127 -1.24 -8.03 -7.55
CA PRO A 127 -2.20 -8.66 -6.65
C PRO A 127 -3.59 -8.78 -7.29
N ARG A 128 -4.49 -9.56 -6.67
CA ARG A 128 -5.87 -9.69 -7.13
C ARG A 128 -6.54 -8.32 -7.33
N GLY A 129 -7.16 -8.12 -8.48
CA GLY A 129 -7.78 -6.87 -8.88
C GLY A 129 -6.85 -5.85 -9.53
N VAL A 130 -5.54 -6.00 -9.41
CA VAL A 130 -4.53 -5.03 -9.85
C VAL A 130 -4.10 -5.27 -11.29
N GLY A 131 -3.97 -4.20 -12.05
CA GLY A 131 -3.21 -4.11 -13.28
C GLY A 131 -3.61 -5.10 -14.37
N LYS A 132 -2.77 -6.11 -14.59
CA LYS A 132 -2.98 -7.18 -15.59
C LYS A 132 -3.50 -8.49 -14.97
N SER A 133 -3.77 -8.50 -13.65
CA SER A 133 -4.51 -9.58 -13.02
C SER A 133 -5.99 -9.52 -13.41
N GLU A 134 -6.65 -10.66 -13.56
CA GLU A 134 -8.03 -10.74 -14.04
C GLU A 134 -8.93 -11.43 -13.01
N PRO A 135 -10.09 -10.81 -12.68
CA PRO A 135 -10.56 -9.52 -13.19
C PRO A 135 -9.80 -8.34 -12.57
N ALA A 136 -9.50 -7.32 -13.39
CA ALA A 136 -9.03 -6.03 -12.88
C ALA A 136 -10.23 -5.21 -12.37
N LEU A 137 -10.06 -4.49 -11.25
CA LEU A 137 -11.10 -3.60 -10.75
C LEU A 137 -11.09 -2.27 -11.49
N ASP A 138 -12.27 -1.79 -11.87
CA ASP A 138 -12.47 -0.43 -12.39
C ASP A 138 -13.82 0.11 -11.92
N CYS A 139 -13.81 0.89 -10.85
CA CYS A 139 -15.00 1.55 -10.33
C CYS A 139 -15.32 2.87 -11.04
N GLY A 140 -14.44 3.32 -11.94
CA GLY A 140 -14.63 4.51 -12.77
C GLY A 140 -13.66 5.64 -12.44
N ALA A 141 -12.93 6.09 -13.46
CA ALA A 141 -11.95 7.17 -13.37
C ALA A 141 -12.57 8.57 -13.14
N GLY A 142 -13.89 8.71 -13.33
CA GLY A 142 -14.60 9.99 -13.19
C GLY A 142 -14.53 10.61 -11.79
N HIS A 143 -14.17 9.82 -10.77
CA HIS A 143 -14.01 10.28 -9.39
C HIS A 143 -12.98 11.42 -9.25
N PHE A 144 -11.93 11.42 -10.07
CA PHE A 144 -10.86 12.44 -10.05
C PHE A 144 -10.98 13.50 -11.14
N LYS A 145 -12.11 13.56 -11.84
CA LYS A 145 -12.30 14.57 -12.89
C LYS A 145 -12.23 15.99 -12.30
N PRO A 146 -11.32 16.86 -12.78
CA PRO A 146 -11.25 18.25 -12.34
C PRO A 146 -12.40 19.08 -12.96
N VAL A 147 -12.86 20.18 -12.35
CA VAL A 147 -12.49 20.67 -11.01
C VAL A 147 -13.42 20.03 -10.00
N ARG A 148 -12.84 19.47 -8.94
CA ARG A 148 -13.64 18.88 -7.85
C ARG A 148 -14.15 19.98 -6.91
N PRO A 149 -15.19 19.70 -6.10
CA PRO A 149 -15.54 20.59 -4.98
C PRO A 149 -14.33 20.82 -4.07
N ASP A 150 -14.28 21.98 -3.41
CA ASP A 150 -13.20 22.25 -2.43
C ASP A 150 -13.13 21.09 -1.43
N SER A 151 -11.91 20.62 -1.15
CA SER A 151 -11.68 19.57 -0.17
C SER A 151 -12.16 19.99 1.23
N VAL A 152 -11.91 21.25 1.63
CA VAL A 152 -12.38 21.78 2.91
C VAL A 152 -13.86 22.16 2.80
N PRO A 153 -14.77 21.46 3.48
CA PRO A 153 -16.21 21.70 3.37
C PRO A 153 -16.64 22.89 4.23
N LEU A 154 -16.46 24.10 3.71
CA LEU A 154 -16.80 25.33 4.44
C LEU A 154 -18.32 25.55 4.59
N ASP A 155 -19.12 24.87 3.80
CA ASP A 155 -20.57 24.91 3.85
C ASP A 155 -21.19 23.52 3.58
N ALA A 156 -22.48 23.39 3.87
CA ALA A 156 -23.21 22.14 3.70
C ALA A 156 -23.30 21.71 2.22
N ALA A 157 -23.32 22.63 1.27
CA ALA A 157 -23.42 22.31 -0.15
C ALA A 157 -22.12 21.68 -0.66
N THR A 158 -20.98 22.24 -0.28
CA THR A 158 -19.65 21.69 -0.62
C THR A 158 -19.45 20.31 0.03
N GLU A 159 -19.86 20.14 1.29
CA GLU A 159 -19.81 18.84 1.97
C GLU A 159 -20.68 17.81 1.25
N GLN A 160 -21.93 18.17 0.92
CA GLN A 160 -22.87 17.28 0.22
C GLN A 160 -22.34 16.87 -1.15
N ALA A 161 -21.79 17.81 -1.93
CA ALA A 161 -21.21 17.51 -3.24
C ALA A 161 -20.06 16.49 -3.16
N ASN A 162 -19.19 16.60 -2.13
CA ASN A 162 -18.16 15.60 -1.89
C ASN A 162 -18.74 14.26 -1.43
N LEU A 163 -19.76 14.25 -0.56
CA LEU A 163 -20.46 13.03 -0.14
C LEU A 163 -21.09 12.29 -1.32
N ASP A 164 -21.76 13.01 -2.20
CA ASP A 164 -22.39 12.42 -3.39
C ASP A 164 -21.35 11.78 -4.30
N ARG A 165 -20.19 12.43 -4.46
CA ARG A 165 -19.07 11.91 -5.26
C ARG A 165 -18.52 10.62 -4.69
N VAL A 166 -18.29 10.52 -3.38
CA VAL A 166 -17.74 9.30 -2.76
C VAL A 166 -18.75 8.17 -2.70
N ARG A 167 -20.06 8.47 -2.49
CA ARG A 167 -21.13 7.47 -2.57
C ARG A 167 -21.26 6.90 -3.98
N SER A 168 -21.28 7.77 -4.98
CA SER A 168 -21.35 7.36 -6.39
C SER A 168 -20.20 6.43 -6.77
N PHE A 169 -18.99 6.67 -6.25
CA PHE A 169 -17.86 5.77 -6.47
C PHE A 169 -18.06 4.40 -5.81
N ALA A 170 -18.49 4.36 -4.54
CA ALA A 170 -18.78 3.11 -3.84
C ALA A 170 -19.90 2.30 -4.51
N GLU A 171 -20.94 2.98 -4.97
CA GLU A 171 -22.05 2.37 -5.73
C GLU A 171 -21.58 1.82 -7.08
N SER A 172 -20.74 2.56 -7.82
CA SER A 172 -20.17 2.07 -9.07
C SER A 172 -19.31 0.82 -8.87
N CYS A 173 -18.54 0.77 -7.78
CA CYS A 173 -17.81 -0.44 -7.41
C CYS A 173 -18.74 -1.63 -7.16
N ARG A 174 -19.82 -1.43 -6.40
CA ARG A 174 -20.84 -2.46 -6.17
C ARG A 174 -21.45 -2.96 -7.47
N ASP A 175 -21.89 -2.04 -8.32
CA ASP A 175 -22.66 -2.39 -9.52
C ASP A 175 -21.83 -3.15 -10.55
N LYS A 176 -20.52 -2.89 -10.60
CA LYS A 176 -19.61 -3.53 -11.55
C LYS A 176 -18.91 -4.80 -11.00
N HIS A 177 -18.69 -4.88 -9.69
CA HIS A 177 -17.76 -5.84 -9.11
C HIS A 177 -18.27 -6.54 -7.84
N ALA A 178 -19.60 -6.52 -7.56
CA ALA A 178 -20.19 -7.12 -6.35
C ALA A 178 -19.74 -8.56 -6.09
N ASP A 179 -19.49 -9.33 -7.16
CA ASP A 179 -19.12 -10.74 -7.12
C ASP A 179 -17.65 -10.98 -6.70
N VAL A 180 -16.77 -9.97 -6.80
CA VAL A 180 -15.34 -10.08 -6.46
C VAL A 180 -14.94 -9.23 -5.25
N LEU A 181 -15.63 -8.11 -4.98
CA LEU A 181 -15.29 -7.20 -3.88
C LEU A 181 -15.12 -7.88 -2.52
N PRO A 182 -15.94 -8.89 -2.11
CA PRO A 182 -15.76 -9.59 -0.84
C PRO A 182 -14.42 -10.31 -0.69
N TYR A 183 -13.72 -10.54 -1.79
CA TYR A 183 -12.47 -11.29 -1.85
C TYR A 183 -11.24 -10.42 -2.09
N ILE A 184 -11.41 -9.10 -2.28
CA ILE A 184 -10.30 -8.15 -2.45
C ILE A 184 -9.89 -7.62 -1.08
N GLY A 185 -8.77 -8.13 -0.58
CA GLY A 185 -8.21 -7.74 0.73
C GLY A 185 -6.88 -8.43 0.99
N THR A 186 -6.17 -7.93 2.00
CA THR A 186 -4.78 -8.34 2.30
C THR A 186 -4.67 -9.82 2.65
N VAL A 187 -5.59 -10.38 3.42
CA VAL A 187 -5.57 -11.82 3.78
C VAL A 187 -5.68 -12.69 2.54
N SER A 188 -6.55 -12.34 1.59
CA SER A 188 -6.69 -13.07 0.34
C SER A 188 -5.45 -12.96 -0.54
N ALA A 189 -4.84 -11.75 -0.63
CA ALA A 189 -3.60 -11.54 -1.36
C ALA A 189 -2.41 -12.31 -0.73
N ALA A 190 -2.33 -12.38 0.59
CA ALA A 190 -1.33 -13.19 1.28
C ALA A 190 -1.50 -14.70 1.03
N ARG A 191 -2.73 -15.19 0.97
CA ARG A 191 -3.01 -16.58 0.55
C ARG A 191 -2.65 -16.83 -0.92
N ASP A 192 -2.81 -15.83 -1.80
CA ASP A 192 -2.34 -15.93 -3.18
C ASP A 192 -0.82 -16.08 -3.26
N MET A 193 -0.07 -15.39 -2.39
CA MET A 193 1.39 -15.54 -2.32
C MET A 193 1.80 -16.96 -1.93
N GLU A 194 1.03 -17.66 -1.10
CA GLU A 194 1.28 -19.07 -0.77
C GLU A 194 1.00 -20.00 -1.96
N VAL A 195 -0.06 -19.73 -2.74
CA VAL A 195 -0.30 -20.44 -4.01
C VAL A 195 0.86 -20.21 -4.98
N LEU A 196 1.35 -18.96 -5.07
CA LEU A 196 2.50 -18.62 -5.91
C LEU A 196 3.77 -19.35 -5.46
N ARG A 197 4.09 -19.35 -4.15
CA ARG A 197 5.22 -20.11 -3.60
C ARG A 197 5.16 -21.59 -4.03
N THR A 198 4.00 -22.19 -3.89
CA THR A 198 3.77 -23.59 -4.25
C THR A 198 3.95 -23.83 -5.76
N ALA A 199 3.42 -22.94 -6.60
CA ALA A 199 3.56 -23.01 -8.05
C ALA A 199 5.02 -22.83 -8.53
N LEU A 200 5.83 -22.11 -7.75
CA LEU A 200 7.28 -21.97 -7.96
C LEU A 200 8.07 -23.20 -7.49
N GLY A 201 7.44 -24.14 -6.79
CA GLY A 201 8.13 -25.27 -6.16
C GLY A 201 9.07 -24.87 -5.03
N ALA A 202 8.93 -23.67 -4.49
CA ALA A 202 9.84 -23.12 -3.50
C ALA A 202 9.46 -23.56 -2.07
N PRO A 203 10.41 -24.06 -1.25
CA PRO A 203 10.12 -24.42 0.13
C PRO A 203 9.76 -23.20 0.98
N LYS A 204 10.38 -22.06 0.69
CA LYS A 204 10.19 -20.77 1.37
C LYS A 204 10.22 -19.61 0.38
N LEU A 205 9.65 -18.45 0.77
CA LEU A 205 9.73 -17.19 0.05
C LEU A 205 10.65 -16.19 0.78
N SER A 206 11.46 -15.48 0.02
CA SER A 206 11.94 -14.15 0.42
C SER A 206 10.94 -13.11 -0.07
N TYR A 207 10.73 -12.05 0.72
CA TYR A 207 9.80 -10.98 0.40
C TYR A 207 10.41 -9.61 0.66
N PHE A 208 10.16 -8.67 -0.23
CA PHE A 208 10.52 -7.27 -0.07
C PHE A 208 9.33 -6.39 -0.45
N GLY A 209 8.74 -5.74 0.54
CA GLY A 209 7.60 -4.84 0.39
C GLY A 209 7.88 -3.43 0.81
N TYR A 210 7.36 -2.48 0.03
CA TYR A 210 7.32 -1.07 0.36
C TYR A 210 5.92 -0.66 0.82
N SER A 211 5.83 0.31 1.77
CA SER A 211 4.54 0.93 2.11
C SER A 211 3.49 -0.11 2.56
N TYR A 212 2.27 -0.10 1.97
CA TYR A 212 1.28 -1.17 2.17
C TYR A 212 1.87 -2.57 1.99
N GLY A 213 2.85 -2.75 1.11
CA GLY A 213 3.53 -4.02 0.93
C GLY A 213 4.17 -4.55 2.22
N THR A 214 4.49 -3.69 3.17
CA THR A 214 5.00 -4.10 4.50
C THR A 214 3.93 -4.79 5.33
N TYR A 215 2.69 -4.28 5.29
CA TYR A 215 1.55 -4.93 5.94
C TYR A 215 1.20 -6.25 5.25
N LEU A 216 1.17 -6.29 3.91
CA LEU A 216 0.97 -7.53 3.15
C LEU A 216 2.03 -8.59 3.53
N GLY A 217 3.31 -8.20 3.60
CA GLY A 217 4.40 -9.11 4.01
C GLY A 217 4.25 -9.60 5.45
N ALA A 218 3.85 -8.73 6.38
CA ALA A 218 3.61 -9.09 7.77
C ALA A 218 2.40 -10.06 7.93
N VAL A 219 1.33 -9.83 7.18
CA VAL A 219 0.16 -10.74 7.15
C VAL A 219 0.55 -12.09 6.54
N TYR A 220 1.31 -12.12 5.44
CA TYR A 220 1.83 -13.38 4.89
C TYR A 220 2.68 -14.13 5.92
N ALA A 221 3.60 -13.44 6.57
CA ALA A 221 4.46 -14.02 7.60
C ALA A 221 3.67 -14.54 8.82
N LYS A 222 2.56 -13.88 9.17
CA LYS A 222 1.64 -14.35 10.22
C LYS A 222 0.92 -15.63 9.84
N LEU A 223 0.43 -15.71 8.60
CA LEU A 223 -0.31 -16.87 8.12
C LEU A 223 0.59 -18.08 7.84
N HIS A 224 1.86 -17.83 7.45
CA HIS A 224 2.80 -18.85 6.97
C HIS A 224 4.22 -18.63 7.53
N PRO A 225 4.41 -18.64 8.86
CA PRO A 225 5.70 -18.26 9.46
C PRO A 225 6.86 -19.19 9.08
N ASP A 226 6.59 -20.48 8.89
CA ASP A 226 7.56 -21.49 8.46
C ASP A 226 7.91 -21.43 6.96
N ARG A 227 7.20 -20.61 6.18
CA ARG A 227 7.40 -20.39 4.74
C ARG A 227 8.21 -19.14 4.42
N VAL A 228 8.62 -18.37 5.41
CA VAL A 228 9.44 -17.17 5.24
C VAL A 228 10.93 -17.53 5.25
N HIS A 229 11.68 -17.04 4.24
CA HIS A 229 13.15 -17.16 4.19
C HIS A 229 13.83 -15.83 4.57
N ARG A 230 13.43 -14.73 3.93
CA ARG A 230 13.87 -13.36 4.23
C ARG A 230 12.64 -12.46 4.20
N LEU A 231 12.58 -11.47 5.08
CA LEU A 231 11.50 -10.51 5.14
C LEU A 231 12.07 -9.10 5.24
N VAL A 232 11.90 -8.30 4.17
CA VAL A 232 12.31 -6.90 4.11
C VAL A 232 11.06 -6.03 4.01
N LEU A 233 10.95 -5.05 4.91
CA LEU A 233 9.82 -4.14 5.02
C LEU A 233 10.35 -2.70 5.02
N ASP A 234 10.03 -1.92 4.00
CA ASP A 234 10.52 -0.56 3.82
C ASP A 234 9.37 0.45 3.86
N SER A 235 9.52 1.49 4.66
CA SER A 235 8.49 2.50 4.89
C SER A 235 7.24 1.85 5.46
N VAL A 236 7.31 1.53 6.73
CA VAL A 236 6.50 0.50 7.39
C VAL A 236 5.17 1.04 7.88
N VAL A 237 4.08 0.43 7.44
CA VAL A 237 2.71 0.68 7.94
C VAL A 237 2.62 0.31 9.42
N ASP A 238 1.92 1.11 10.24
CA ASP A 238 1.55 0.71 11.61
C ASP A 238 0.46 -0.37 11.57
N PRO A 239 0.77 -1.61 11.96
CA PRO A 239 -0.25 -2.66 11.97
C PRO A 239 -1.32 -2.48 13.07
N GLY A 240 -1.12 -1.50 13.96
CA GLY A 240 -2.07 -1.16 15.02
C GLY A 240 -3.13 -0.16 14.59
N GLY A 241 -2.85 0.67 13.58
CA GLY A 241 -3.72 1.75 13.10
C GLY A 241 -4.51 1.42 11.84
N VAL A 242 -4.40 0.20 11.34
CA VAL A 242 -4.97 -0.24 10.06
C VAL A 242 -6.50 -0.13 10.06
N TRP A 243 -7.13 0.81 9.33
CA TRP A 243 -6.50 1.81 8.43
C TRP A 243 -6.88 3.24 8.83
N TYR A 244 -7.99 3.42 9.57
CA TYR A 244 -8.56 4.75 9.85
C TYR A 244 -7.59 5.62 10.66
N GLU A 245 -7.01 5.08 11.71
CA GLU A 245 -6.08 5.77 12.60
C GLU A 245 -4.76 6.09 11.87
N ASP A 246 -4.30 5.18 10.98
CA ASP A 246 -3.11 5.43 10.15
C ASP A 246 -3.31 6.64 9.24
N ASN A 247 -4.52 6.80 8.66
CA ASN A 247 -4.82 7.95 7.81
C ASN A 247 -4.83 9.26 8.60
N LEU A 248 -5.32 9.27 9.85
CA LEU A 248 -5.24 10.44 10.73
C LEU A 248 -3.80 10.80 11.11
N ALA A 249 -2.95 9.80 11.29
CA ALA A 249 -1.52 10.00 11.54
C ALA A 249 -0.81 10.55 10.29
N GLN A 250 -1.15 10.02 9.10
CA GLN A 250 -0.66 10.53 7.82
C GLN A 250 -0.97 12.00 7.62
N ASP A 251 -2.18 12.46 7.92
CA ASP A 251 -2.57 13.86 7.76
C ASP A 251 -1.60 14.81 8.47
N GLN A 252 -1.22 14.44 9.71
CA GLN A 252 -0.29 15.23 10.51
C GLN A 252 1.14 15.18 9.95
N ALA A 253 1.58 14.01 9.51
CA ALA A 253 2.90 13.81 8.96
C ALA A 253 3.08 14.51 7.59
N PHE A 254 2.07 14.47 6.72
CA PHE A 254 2.08 15.21 5.45
C PHE A 254 2.08 16.72 5.64
N ASP A 255 1.35 17.24 6.63
CA ASP A 255 1.39 18.66 6.98
C ASP A 255 2.80 19.09 7.45
N ALA A 256 3.44 18.27 8.29
CA ALA A 256 4.82 18.51 8.71
C ALA A 256 5.79 18.51 7.52
N ARG A 257 5.65 17.56 6.57
CA ARG A 257 6.47 17.53 5.35
C ARG A 257 6.18 18.70 4.42
N HIS A 258 4.93 19.12 4.31
CA HIS A 258 4.59 20.33 3.55
C HIS A 258 5.25 21.58 4.15
N LYS A 259 5.22 21.74 5.47
CA LYS A 259 5.94 22.81 6.19
C LYS A 259 7.45 22.74 5.97
N ALA A 260 8.03 21.53 5.96
CA ALA A 260 9.45 21.35 5.62
C ALA A 260 9.76 21.79 4.18
N PHE A 261 8.88 21.49 3.22
CA PHE A 261 8.97 22.00 1.84
C PHE A 261 8.92 23.54 1.80
N LEU A 262 7.98 24.17 2.50
CA LEU A 262 7.85 25.63 2.52
C LEU A 262 9.06 26.31 3.19
N ALA A 263 9.62 25.69 4.24
CA ALA A 263 10.87 26.14 4.86
C ALA A 263 12.07 25.98 3.90
N TRP A 264 12.09 24.91 3.11
CA TRP A 264 13.08 24.75 2.05
C TRP A 264 12.94 25.84 0.97
N VAL A 265 11.72 26.18 0.55
CA VAL A 265 11.46 27.29 -0.40
C VAL A 265 11.96 28.62 0.16
N ALA A 266 11.67 28.92 1.43
CA ALA A 266 12.15 30.15 2.10
C ALA A 266 13.68 30.24 2.15
N ARG A 267 14.38 29.12 2.38
CA ARG A 267 15.86 29.04 2.34
C ARG A 267 16.44 29.43 0.98
N TYR A 268 15.69 29.19 -0.09
CA TYR A 268 16.09 29.49 -1.46
C TYR A 268 15.34 30.69 -2.06
N ASP A 269 15.06 31.72 -1.23
CA ASP A 269 14.37 32.94 -1.65
C ASP A 269 15.09 33.67 -2.79
N SER A 270 16.41 33.60 -2.85
CA SER A 270 17.20 34.15 -3.98
C SER A 270 16.81 33.54 -5.35
N THR A 271 16.17 32.37 -5.36
CA THR A 271 15.70 31.68 -6.57
C THR A 271 14.20 31.87 -6.77
N TYR A 272 13.41 31.73 -5.70
CA TYR A 272 11.95 31.64 -5.79
C TYR A 272 11.24 32.98 -5.49
N HIS A 273 11.88 33.90 -4.80
CA HIS A 273 11.37 35.27 -4.47
C HIS A 273 10.02 35.24 -3.72
N LEU A 274 9.87 34.28 -2.80
CA LEU A 274 8.66 34.08 -2.01
C LEU A 274 8.82 34.56 -0.55
N GLY A 275 10.01 35.01 -0.17
CA GLY A 275 10.35 35.47 1.17
C GLY A 275 11.22 34.46 1.93
N THR A 276 11.97 35.00 2.92
CA THR A 276 12.91 34.20 3.75
C THR A 276 12.28 33.63 5.03
N ASP A 277 11.07 34.10 5.38
CA ASP A 277 10.31 33.61 6.53
C ASP A 277 9.38 32.44 6.11
N PRO A 278 9.60 31.20 6.62
CA PRO A 278 8.76 30.05 6.30
C PRO A 278 7.26 30.30 6.55
N ALA A 279 6.90 31.01 7.61
CA ALA A 279 5.50 31.31 7.93
C ALA A 279 4.88 32.28 6.91
N ALA A 280 5.65 33.22 6.38
CA ALA A 280 5.20 34.11 5.29
C ALA A 280 5.02 33.32 3.98
N VAL A 281 5.91 32.39 3.68
CA VAL A 281 5.79 31.50 2.52
C VAL A 281 4.56 30.60 2.65
N GLU A 282 4.29 30.06 3.84
CA GLU A 282 3.10 29.27 4.12
C GLU A 282 1.80 30.09 3.90
N ARG A 283 1.75 31.31 4.43
CA ARG A 283 0.60 32.23 4.18
C ARG A 283 0.38 32.50 2.68
N ARG A 284 1.45 32.61 1.89
CA ARG A 284 1.34 32.78 0.43
C ARG A 284 0.78 31.54 -0.25
N TRP A 285 1.18 30.35 0.21
CA TRP A 285 0.65 29.10 -0.33
C TRP A 285 -0.86 28.98 -0.07
N TYR A 286 -1.30 29.24 1.17
CA TYR A 286 -2.74 29.25 1.47
C TYR A 286 -3.50 30.40 0.79
N GLY A 287 -2.86 31.54 0.55
CA GLY A 287 -3.41 32.60 -0.28
C GLY A 287 -3.61 32.16 -1.75
N MET A 288 -2.67 31.40 -2.30
CA MET A 288 -2.84 30.78 -3.62
C MET A 288 -4.01 29.79 -3.62
N ARG A 289 -4.12 28.91 -2.61
CA ARG A 289 -5.23 27.97 -2.45
C ARG A 289 -6.59 28.69 -2.42
N GLU A 290 -6.68 29.78 -1.68
CA GLU A 290 -7.90 30.58 -1.60
C GLU A 290 -8.26 31.24 -2.95
N ALA A 291 -7.29 31.78 -3.66
CA ALA A 291 -7.52 32.38 -4.98
C ALA A 291 -8.04 31.34 -5.99
N LEU A 292 -7.54 30.10 -5.93
CA LEU A 292 -7.94 29.01 -6.79
C LEU A 292 -9.38 28.53 -6.53
N ARG A 293 -9.95 28.80 -5.36
CA ARG A 293 -11.37 28.53 -5.06
C ARG A 293 -12.29 29.32 -5.97
N GLY A 294 -11.98 30.60 -6.16
CA GLY A 294 -12.78 31.48 -7.03
C GLY A 294 -12.47 31.33 -8.51
N THR A 295 -11.20 31.04 -8.84
CA THR A 295 -10.73 30.98 -10.24
C THR A 295 -9.72 29.86 -10.40
N PRO A 296 -10.16 28.66 -10.75
CA PRO A 296 -9.27 27.51 -10.99
C PRO A 296 -8.24 27.80 -12.07
N ALA A 297 -6.96 27.51 -11.81
CA ALA A 297 -5.89 27.74 -12.76
C ALA A 297 -6.08 26.90 -14.03
N GLY A 298 -6.12 27.58 -15.18
CA GLY A 298 -6.38 26.94 -16.48
C GLY A 298 -7.70 26.16 -16.57
N GLY A 299 -8.68 26.45 -15.69
CA GLY A 299 -9.92 25.70 -15.58
C GLY A 299 -9.76 24.26 -15.11
N LYS A 300 -8.58 23.90 -14.55
CA LYS A 300 -8.23 22.53 -14.15
C LYS A 300 -7.80 22.41 -12.69
N VAL A 301 -7.15 23.41 -12.12
CA VAL A 301 -6.56 23.31 -10.79
C VAL A 301 -7.32 24.21 -9.82
N GLY A 302 -8.25 23.61 -9.08
CA GLY A 302 -8.89 24.20 -7.91
C GLY A 302 -8.14 23.81 -6.62
N PRO A 303 -8.73 24.08 -5.43
CA PRO A 303 -8.09 23.75 -4.15
C PRO A 303 -7.73 22.27 -3.98
N ALA A 304 -8.63 21.36 -4.34
CA ALA A 304 -8.39 19.93 -4.21
C ALA A 304 -7.28 19.43 -5.17
N GLU A 305 -7.26 19.94 -6.40
CA GLU A 305 -6.22 19.61 -7.38
C GLU A 305 -4.86 20.24 -6.99
N LEU A 306 -4.86 21.40 -6.32
CA LEU A 306 -3.64 21.99 -5.77
C LEU A 306 -3.04 21.06 -4.70
N GLU A 307 -3.84 20.59 -3.75
CA GLU A 307 -3.38 19.65 -2.71
C GLU A 307 -2.83 18.37 -3.34
N ASP A 308 -3.51 17.81 -4.35
CA ASP A 308 -3.03 16.64 -5.11
C ASP A 308 -1.69 16.89 -5.79
N THR A 309 -1.48 18.11 -6.29
CA THR A 309 -0.23 18.49 -6.96
C THR A 309 0.95 18.51 -6.00
N TYR A 310 0.73 18.94 -4.75
CA TYR A 310 1.81 19.11 -3.76
C TYR A 310 2.01 17.90 -2.86
N MET A 311 1.03 17.01 -2.73
CA MET A 311 1.10 15.79 -1.93
C MET A 311 2.30 14.89 -2.28
N PRO A 312 2.68 14.65 -3.57
CA PRO A 312 3.87 13.88 -3.92
C PRO A 312 5.18 14.43 -3.39
N GLY A 313 5.25 15.73 -3.09
CA GLY A 313 6.39 16.34 -2.40
C GLY A 313 6.59 15.85 -0.96
N GLY A 314 5.56 15.29 -0.34
CA GLY A 314 5.65 14.60 0.95
C GLY A 314 6.20 13.17 0.84
N TYR A 315 6.07 12.54 -0.32
CA TYR A 315 6.66 11.22 -0.60
C TYR A 315 8.12 11.30 -1.02
N TYR A 316 8.47 12.33 -1.81
CA TYR A 316 9.82 12.44 -2.36
C TYR A 316 10.26 13.90 -2.52
N ASN A 317 11.25 14.29 -1.75
CA ASN A 317 11.76 15.67 -1.76
C ASN A 317 12.45 16.04 -3.09
N GLY A 318 12.82 15.11 -3.93
CA GLY A 318 13.33 15.37 -5.28
C GLY A 318 12.34 16.10 -6.20
N TYR A 319 11.06 16.16 -5.85
CA TYR A 319 10.04 16.92 -6.57
C TYR A 319 9.95 18.39 -6.13
N TRP A 320 10.52 18.75 -4.97
CA TRP A 320 10.45 20.08 -4.39
C TRP A 320 10.87 21.22 -5.35
N PRO A 321 11.95 21.10 -6.12
CA PRO A 321 12.32 22.17 -7.06
C PRO A 321 11.21 22.50 -8.08
N HIS A 322 10.57 21.47 -8.66
CA HIS A 322 9.50 21.66 -9.64
C HIS A 322 8.22 22.23 -9.01
N LEU A 323 7.88 21.77 -7.81
CA LEU A 323 6.74 22.29 -7.06
C LEU A 323 6.95 23.76 -6.65
N ALA A 324 8.17 24.12 -6.26
CA ALA A 324 8.53 25.50 -5.91
C ALA A 324 8.52 26.43 -7.13
N GLU A 325 8.96 25.96 -8.30
CA GLU A 325 8.86 26.73 -9.56
C GLU A 325 7.41 27.03 -9.91
N ALA A 326 6.52 26.04 -9.80
CA ALA A 326 5.08 26.21 -10.03
C ALA A 326 4.44 27.18 -9.03
N PHE A 327 4.80 27.07 -7.75
CA PHE A 327 4.34 27.97 -6.69
C PHE A 327 4.81 29.41 -6.95
N ALA A 328 6.10 29.61 -7.20
CA ALA A 328 6.67 30.93 -7.43
C ALA A 328 6.08 31.62 -8.67
N ALA A 329 5.87 30.89 -9.76
CA ALA A 329 5.27 31.42 -10.97
C ALA A 329 3.85 31.95 -10.74
N TYR A 330 3.03 31.16 -10.03
CA TYR A 330 1.67 31.57 -9.72
C TYR A 330 1.63 32.70 -8.68
N ALA A 331 2.28 32.50 -7.52
CA ALA A 331 2.17 33.43 -6.39
C ALA A 331 2.87 34.79 -6.61
N ALA A 332 3.99 34.82 -7.37
CA ALA A 332 4.73 36.07 -7.62
C ALA A 332 4.37 36.75 -8.94
N LYS A 333 3.89 36.02 -9.95
CA LYS A 333 3.67 36.53 -11.32
C LYS A 333 2.23 36.35 -11.82
N GLY A 334 1.37 35.64 -11.10
CA GLY A 334 0.02 35.32 -11.55
C GLY A 334 0.01 34.38 -12.77
N ASP A 335 1.13 33.69 -13.10
CA ASP A 335 1.19 32.77 -14.24
C ASP A 335 0.69 31.38 -13.84
N PRO A 336 -0.48 30.93 -14.36
CA PRO A 336 -1.06 29.64 -14.02
C PRO A 336 -0.41 28.45 -14.77
N LYS A 337 0.33 28.70 -15.85
CA LYS A 337 0.81 27.63 -16.73
C LYS A 337 1.73 26.62 -16.04
N PRO A 338 2.76 27.04 -15.25
CA PRO A 338 3.61 26.09 -14.54
C PRO A 338 2.83 25.27 -13.50
N LEU A 339 1.80 25.86 -12.85
CA LEU A 339 0.96 25.16 -11.89
C LEU A 339 0.09 24.08 -12.58
N VAL A 340 -0.50 24.41 -13.73
CA VAL A 340 -1.25 23.42 -14.53
C VAL A 340 -0.33 22.29 -14.99
N ALA A 341 0.87 22.58 -15.46
CA ALA A 341 1.85 21.56 -15.86
C ALA A 341 2.30 20.69 -14.67
N ALA A 342 2.46 21.28 -13.49
CA ALA A 342 2.76 20.53 -12.27
C ALA A 342 1.59 19.60 -11.88
N TYR A 343 0.35 20.09 -11.97
CA TYR A 343 -0.84 19.24 -11.75
C TYR A 343 -0.88 18.07 -12.73
N GLU A 344 -0.73 18.31 -14.02
CA GLU A 344 -0.73 17.26 -15.04
C GLU A 344 0.37 16.21 -14.80
N ARG A 345 1.48 16.60 -14.21
CA ARG A 345 2.59 15.71 -13.91
C ARG A 345 2.46 14.97 -12.59
N PHE A 346 1.96 15.61 -11.53
CA PHE A 346 2.05 15.12 -10.16
C PHE A 346 0.68 14.84 -9.52
N GLY A 347 -0.38 15.56 -9.91
CA GLY A 347 -1.69 15.49 -9.26
C GLY A 347 -2.79 14.86 -10.10
N ALA A 348 -2.65 14.89 -11.43
CA ALA A 348 -3.66 14.32 -12.31
C ALA A 348 -3.66 12.79 -12.24
N VAL A 349 -4.84 12.22 -12.15
CA VAL A 349 -5.03 10.76 -12.20
C VAL A 349 -5.43 10.40 -13.62
N GLU A 350 -4.55 9.68 -14.31
CA GLU A 350 -4.83 9.18 -15.66
C GLU A 350 -6.01 8.18 -15.64
N PRO A 351 -6.82 8.10 -16.68
CA PRO A 351 -7.94 7.14 -16.74
C PRO A 351 -7.51 5.69 -16.46
N SER A 352 -6.30 5.31 -16.87
CA SER A 352 -5.73 3.99 -16.61
C SER A 352 -5.37 3.74 -15.13
N ALA A 353 -5.19 4.79 -14.35
CA ALA A 353 -4.91 4.70 -12.91
C ALA A 353 -6.17 4.51 -12.06
N GLY A 354 -7.37 4.57 -12.64
CA GLY A 354 -8.63 4.26 -11.95
C GLY A 354 -8.66 2.84 -11.34
N ASN A 355 -7.92 1.90 -11.93
CA ASN A 355 -7.74 0.55 -11.39
C ASN A 355 -7.05 0.57 -10.02
N SER A 356 -5.93 1.27 -9.89
CA SER A 356 -5.17 1.29 -8.64
C SER A 356 -6.00 1.88 -7.48
N TYR A 357 -6.73 2.99 -7.71
CA TYR A 357 -7.61 3.56 -6.69
C TYR A 357 -8.79 2.64 -6.36
N SER A 358 -9.35 1.95 -7.35
CA SER A 358 -10.43 0.97 -7.13
C SER A 358 -9.96 -0.16 -6.22
N VAL A 359 -8.75 -0.67 -6.44
CA VAL A 359 -8.15 -1.71 -5.58
C VAL A 359 -7.75 -1.15 -4.22
N TYR A 360 -7.15 0.06 -4.19
CA TYR A 360 -6.83 0.75 -2.93
C TYR A 360 -8.06 0.79 -2.03
N THR A 361 -9.15 1.34 -2.53
CA THR A 361 -10.38 1.49 -1.75
C THR A 361 -10.96 0.12 -1.36
N ALA A 362 -10.98 -0.85 -2.29
CA ALA A 362 -11.50 -2.19 -2.00
C ALA A 362 -10.72 -2.88 -0.86
N VAL A 363 -9.39 -2.79 -0.87
CA VAL A 363 -8.53 -3.38 0.19
C VAL A 363 -8.71 -2.64 1.51
N GLN A 364 -8.61 -1.32 1.50
CA GLN A 364 -8.74 -0.48 2.70
C GLN A 364 -10.07 -0.70 3.42
N CYS A 365 -11.17 -0.68 2.64
CA CYS A 365 -12.51 -0.82 3.21
C CYS A 365 -12.84 -2.27 3.61
N ARG A 366 -12.12 -3.25 3.05
CA ARG A 366 -12.35 -4.68 3.35
C ARG A 366 -11.52 -5.17 4.55
N ASP A 367 -10.30 -4.69 4.70
CA ASP A 367 -9.35 -5.20 5.69
C ASP A 367 -9.72 -4.87 7.13
N SER A 368 -10.39 -3.74 7.35
CA SER A 368 -10.82 -3.32 8.68
C SER A 368 -12.11 -2.48 8.63
N ALA A 369 -12.77 -2.37 9.78
CA ALA A 369 -13.96 -1.53 9.90
C ALA A 369 -13.59 -0.04 9.92
N TRP A 370 -14.30 0.76 9.13
CA TRP A 370 -14.26 2.22 9.12
C TRP A 370 -15.52 2.79 9.77
N PRO A 371 -15.47 3.99 10.36
CA PRO A 371 -16.67 4.62 10.91
C PRO A 371 -17.76 4.75 9.84
N LYS A 372 -18.98 4.29 10.15
CA LYS A 372 -20.13 4.40 9.24
C LYS A 372 -20.93 5.69 9.45
N ASP A 373 -20.84 6.29 10.64
CA ASP A 373 -21.45 7.58 10.93
C ASP A 373 -20.55 8.71 10.42
N TRP A 374 -21.05 9.49 9.47
CA TRP A 374 -20.33 10.63 8.92
C TRP A 374 -20.04 11.73 9.95
N ASN A 375 -20.81 11.84 11.03
CA ASN A 375 -20.52 12.80 12.10
C ASN A 375 -19.20 12.48 12.81
N THR A 376 -18.82 11.21 12.91
CA THR A 376 -17.51 10.80 13.42
C THR A 376 -16.40 11.33 12.52
N TRP A 377 -16.50 11.09 11.21
CA TRP A 377 -15.55 11.63 10.23
C TRP A 377 -15.44 13.15 10.32
N ARG A 378 -16.56 13.85 10.30
CA ARG A 378 -16.60 15.31 10.38
C ARG A 378 -15.89 15.83 11.63
N ALA A 379 -16.16 15.23 12.80
CA ALA A 379 -15.55 15.64 14.05
C ALA A 379 -14.03 15.40 14.07
N ASP A 380 -13.58 14.23 13.58
CA ASP A 380 -12.18 13.87 13.55
C ASP A 380 -11.41 14.72 12.54
N MET A 381 -11.97 14.92 11.35
CA MET A 381 -11.34 15.71 10.29
C MET A 381 -11.19 17.18 10.67
N TRP A 382 -12.20 17.81 11.29
CA TRP A 382 -12.05 19.18 11.76
C TRP A 382 -11.05 19.31 12.90
N ARG A 383 -10.98 18.31 13.80
CA ARG A 383 -9.98 18.28 14.87
C ARG A 383 -8.56 18.14 14.33
N THR A 384 -8.37 17.28 13.33
CA THR A 384 -7.09 17.06 12.67
C THR A 384 -6.71 18.27 11.81
N HIS A 385 -7.64 18.79 11.00
CA HIS A 385 -7.43 19.96 10.14
C HIS A 385 -7.01 21.21 10.91
N ALA A 386 -7.53 21.42 12.12
CA ALA A 386 -7.11 22.55 12.97
C ALA A 386 -5.61 22.53 13.30
N LYS A 387 -4.93 21.40 13.20
CA LYS A 387 -3.49 21.22 13.47
C LYS A 387 -2.68 20.96 12.22
N ALA A 388 -3.29 20.31 11.23
CA ALA A 388 -2.68 19.81 10.01
C ALA A 388 -3.57 20.12 8.80
N PRO A 389 -3.65 21.41 8.36
CA PRO A 389 -4.62 21.83 7.35
C PRO A 389 -4.28 21.39 5.93
N PHE A 390 -3.04 20.98 5.64
CA PHE A 390 -2.55 20.80 4.27
C PHE A 390 -3.41 19.87 3.41
N MET A 391 -3.67 18.63 3.88
CA MET A 391 -4.43 17.66 3.09
C MET A 391 -5.47 16.85 3.86
N THR A 392 -5.74 17.15 5.12
CA THR A 392 -6.65 16.36 5.97
C THR A 392 -8.00 16.10 5.30
N TRP A 393 -8.66 17.13 4.79
CA TRP A 393 -9.95 16.96 4.13
C TRP A 393 -9.84 16.28 2.76
N ASN A 394 -8.76 16.51 2.01
CA ASN A 394 -8.53 15.83 0.74
C ASN A 394 -8.34 14.32 0.96
N ASN A 395 -7.52 13.94 1.97
CA ASN A 395 -7.32 12.55 2.36
C ASN A 395 -8.60 11.91 2.91
N ALA A 396 -9.39 12.68 3.68
CA ALA A 396 -10.71 12.23 4.12
C ALA A 396 -11.59 11.81 2.93
N TRP A 397 -11.73 12.67 1.92
CA TRP A 397 -12.53 12.36 0.74
C TRP A 397 -11.95 11.22 -0.11
N TYR A 398 -10.64 11.04 -0.09
CA TYR A 398 -9.97 9.91 -0.74
C TYR A 398 -10.38 8.57 -0.10
N ASN A 399 -10.56 8.53 1.22
CA ASN A 399 -10.90 7.33 1.99
C ASN A 399 -12.41 7.21 2.32
N ALA A 400 -13.18 8.28 2.19
CA ALA A 400 -14.61 8.32 2.55
C ALA A 400 -15.51 7.28 1.83
N PRO A 401 -15.17 6.72 0.65
CA PRO A 401 -15.92 5.59 0.12
C PRO A 401 -16.07 4.43 1.10
N CYS A 402 -15.13 4.25 2.05
CA CYS A 402 -15.21 3.19 3.07
C CYS A 402 -16.38 3.36 4.04
N ALA A 403 -16.88 4.58 4.27
CA ALA A 403 -18.10 4.79 5.05
C ALA A 403 -19.34 4.18 4.37
N PHE A 404 -19.31 4.05 3.03
CA PHE A 404 -20.43 3.60 2.19
C PHE A 404 -20.13 2.28 1.46
N TRP A 405 -19.02 1.61 1.80
CA TRP A 405 -18.54 0.44 1.08
C TRP A 405 -19.51 -0.74 1.18
N PRO A 406 -19.81 -1.43 0.05
CA PRO A 406 -20.85 -2.45 -0.01
C PRO A 406 -20.43 -3.83 0.54
N ALA A 407 -19.13 -4.09 0.70
CA ALA A 407 -18.64 -5.35 1.25
C ALA A 407 -18.38 -5.22 2.76
N GLU A 408 -18.79 -6.25 3.52
CA GLU A 408 -18.56 -6.28 4.96
C GLU A 408 -17.06 -6.26 5.29
N PRO A 409 -16.61 -5.44 6.27
CA PRO A 409 -15.21 -5.42 6.66
C PRO A 409 -14.80 -6.71 7.37
N LEU A 410 -13.52 -7.04 7.24
CA LEU A 410 -12.89 -8.09 8.03
C LEU A 410 -12.35 -7.51 9.35
N ARG A 411 -11.91 -8.38 10.23
CA ARG A 411 -11.04 -8.01 11.35
C ARG A 411 -9.59 -8.07 10.86
N ALA A 412 -8.84 -6.99 11.01
CA ALA A 412 -7.42 -6.96 10.71
C ALA A 412 -6.67 -8.04 11.53
N PRO A 413 -5.81 -8.85 10.91
CA PRO A 413 -5.02 -9.84 11.63
C PRO A 413 -4.05 -9.18 12.61
N ASP A 414 -3.91 -9.74 13.81
CA ASP A 414 -2.77 -9.43 14.67
C ASP A 414 -1.49 -10.05 14.05
N VAL A 415 -0.60 -9.21 13.55
CA VAL A 415 0.64 -9.63 12.89
C VAL A 415 1.76 -10.03 13.85
N THR A 416 1.51 -10.01 15.16
CA THR A 416 2.50 -10.45 16.17
C THR A 416 3.02 -11.85 15.84
N ASN A 417 4.35 -11.98 15.73
CA ASN A 417 4.98 -13.21 15.28
C ASN A 417 6.33 -13.42 15.96
N THR A 418 6.48 -14.56 16.64
CA THR A 418 7.70 -14.96 17.34
C THR A 418 8.47 -16.08 16.63
N ALA A 419 7.96 -16.58 15.50
CA ALA A 419 8.49 -17.75 14.80
C ALA A 419 9.30 -17.38 13.53
N LEU A 420 9.52 -16.09 13.27
CA LEU A 420 10.24 -15.65 12.07
C LEU A 420 11.76 -15.82 12.21
N PRO A 421 12.47 -16.04 11.10
CA PRO A 421 13.93 -16.12 11.09
C PRO A 421 14.64 -14.77 11.32
N GLY A 422 13.90 -13.72 11.60
CA GLY A 422 14.33 -12.32 11.64
C GLY A 422 13.82 -11.55 10.40
N ALA A 423 13.51 -10.28 10.60
CA ALA A 423 13.09 -9.37 9.53
C ALA A 423 13.96 -8.12 9.55
N LEU A 424 14.14 -7.48 8.39
CA LEU A 424 14.83 -6.21 8.26
C LEU A 424 13.85 -5.12 7.88
N LEU A 425 13.68 -4.13 8.74
CA LEU A 425 12.81 -2.98 8.56
C LEU A 425 13.66 -1.77 8.17
N PHE A 426 13.17 -0.97 7.24
CA PHE A 426 13.74 0.33 6.86
C PHE A 426 12.72 1.42 7.12
N GLN A 427 13.16 2.54 7.73
CA GLN A 427 12.26 3.66 8.02
C GLN A 427 13.00 4.99 8.05
N ALA A 428 12.48 5.97 7.32
CA ALA A 428 12.89 7.37 7.45
C ALA A 428 12.17 8.02 8.65
N THR A 429 12.87 8.90 9.39
CA THR A 429 12.31 9.52 10.60
C THR A 429 11.19 10.53 10.31
N GLU A 430 11.15 11.09 9.08
CA GLU A 430 10.16 12.09 8.66
C GLU A 430 9.31 11.59 7.48
N ASP A 431 9.13 10.27 7.34
CA ASP A 431 8.23 9.69 6.33
C ASP A 431 6.78 10.10 6.63
N ALA A 432 6.13 10.75 5.65
CA ALA A 432 4.77 11.22 5.81
C ALA A 432 3.72 10.15 5.53
N ALA A 433 4.00 9.24 4.61
CA ALA A 433 3.03 8.23 4.18
C ALA A 433 2.92 7.06 5.15
N THR A 434 4.03 6.73 5.81
CA THR A 434 4.11 5.74 6.89
C THR A 434 4.96 6.32 8.02
N PRO A 435 4.35 7.02 8.98
CA PRO A 435 5.09 7.67 10.06
C PRO A 435 5.97 6.71 10.86
N TYR A 436 7.08 7.23 11.39
CA TYR A 436 8.15 6.47 12.05
C TYR A 436 7.66 5.51 13.14
N GLU A 437 6.65 5.92 13.89
CA GLU A 437 6.04 5.13 14.96
C GLU A 437 5.48 3.80 14.48
N GLY A 438 5.03 3.74 13.21
CA GLY A 438 4.55 2.51 12.57
C GLY A 438 5.65 1.45 12.47
N ALA A 439 6.87 1.85 12.10
CA ALA A 439 8.01 0.93 12.07
C ALA A 439 8.41 0.43 13.46
N VAL A 440 8.35 1.30 14.46
CA VAL A 440 8.57 0.93 15.88
C VAL A 440 7.51 -0.08 16.33
N SER A 441 6.24 0.19 16.03
CA SER A 441 5.11 -0.69 16.34
C SER A 441 5.25 -2.06 15.66
N MET A 442 5.60 -2.09 14.37
CA MET A 442 5.84 -3.34 13.62
C MET A 442 7.02 -4.13 14.20
N ARG A 443 8.13 -3.45 14.50
CA ARG A 443 9.31 -4.07 15.12
C ARG A 443 8.98 -4.77 16.43
N HIS A 444 8.16 -4.16 17.27
CA HIS A 444 7.74 -4.77 18.54
C HIS A 444 6.89 -6.03 18.34
N ARG A 445 6.18 -6.14 17.23
CA ARG A 445 5.34 -7.30 16.91
C ARG A 445 6.10 -8.43 16.22
N LEU A 446 7.21 -8.12 15.53
CA LEU A 446 8.01 -9.12 14.81
C LEU A 446 9.27 -9.44 15.60
N ALA A 447 9.23 -10.48 16.42
CA ALA A 447 10.39 -10.88 17.23
C ALA A 447 11.62 -11.18 16.36
N GLY A 448 12.79 -10.72 16.82
CA GLY A 448 14.06 -10.90 16.09
C GLY A 448 14.21 -9.97 14.87
N SER A 449 13.30 -9.02 14.65
CA SER A 449 13.47 -8.01 13.62
C SER A 449 14.48 -6.94 14.02
N ALA A 450 15.13 -6.35 13.02
CA ALA A 450 15.99 -5.18 13.17
C ALA A 450 15.44 -3.99 12.38
N LEU A 451 15.72 -2.77 12.87
CA LEU A 451 15.28 -1.52 12.26
C LEU A 451 16.51 -0.72 11.80
N VAL A 452 16.55 -0.44 10.51
CA VAL A 452 17.51 0.48 9.90
C VAL A 452 16.83 1.83 9.70
N VAL A 453 17.31 2.85 10.40
CA VAL A 453 16.73 4.18 10.41
C VAL A 453 17.47 5.11 9.46
N GLU A 454 16.78 5.82 8.59
CA GLU A 454 17.32 6.99 7.87
C GLU A 454 17.02 8.25 8.70
N GLU A 455 18.01 8.71 9.46
CA GLU A 455 17.86 9.86 10.35
C GLU A 455 17.82 11.18 9.58
N GLY A 456 16.79 12.00 9.83
CA GLY A 456 16.52 13.26 9.11
C GLY A 456 16.00 13.03 7.69
N GLY A 457 15.70 11.79 7.31
CA GLY A 457 15.09 11.45 6.02
C GLY A 457 13.59 11.65 6.03
N GLY A 458 13.05 12.11 4.89
CA GLY A 458 11.61 12.30 4.72
C GLY A 458 11.11 11.79 3.37
N ASN A 459 11.85 10.88 2.75
CA ASN A 459 11.39 10.17 1.57
C ASN A 459 10.68 8.88 1.99
N HIS A 460 9.66 8.50 1.23
CA HIS A 460 8.93 7.26 1.37
C HIS A 460 9.52 6.20 0.42
N GLY A 461 9.92 5.03 0.93
CA GLY A 461 10.66 4.05 0.14
C GLY A 461 12.14 4.44 0.00
N ILE A 462 12.98 3.96 0.93
CA ILE A 462 14.34 4.46 1.08
C ILE A 462 15.42 3.47 0.65
N ALA A 463 15.19 2.17 0.74
CA ALA A 463 16.12 1.15 0.25
C ALA A 463 16.08 1.09 -1.30
N LEU A 464 17.24 0.98 -1.91
CA LEU A 464 17.47 1.07 -3.36
C LEU A 464 17.14 2.45 -3.97
N ALA A 465 16.94 3.48 -3.12
CA ALA A 465 16.74 4.86 -3.54
C ALA A 465 18.06 5.64 -3.74
N GLY A 466 19.21 4.98 -3.59
CA GLY A 466 20.54 5.57 -3.81
C GLY A 466 21.25 6.01 -2.53
N ASN A 467 20.74 5.71 -1.34
CA ASN A 467 21.48 5.85 -0.08
C ASN A 467 22.33 4.61 0.13
N LYS A 468 23.64 4.75 -0.13
CA LYS A 468 24.59 3.64 -0.08
C LYS A 468 24.62 2.92 1.28
N CYS A 469 24.46 3.65 2.39
CA CYS A 469 24.42 3.06 3.72
C CYS A 469 23.23 2.09 3.86
N LEU A 470 22.04 2.48 3.41
CA LEU A 470 20.83 1.64 3.44
C LEU A 470 20.97 0.45 2.49
N ASP A 471 21.45 0.70 1.27
CA ASP A 471 21.59 -0.33 0.23
C ASP A 471 22.59 -1.43 0.63
N GLU A 472 23.67 -1.08 1.33
CA GLU A 472 24.63 -2.02 1.89
C GLU A 472 24.01 -2.89 3.01
N LYS A 473 23.14 -2.33 3.86
CA LYS A 473 22.42 -3.10 4.90
C LYS A 473 21.44 -4.10 4.27
N LEU A 474 20.69 -3.66 3.27
CA LEU A 474 19.80 -4.54 2.50
C LEU A 474 20.58 -5.69 1.86
N ALA A 475 21.67 -5.37 1.15
CA ALA A 475 22.49 -6.37 0.47
C ALA A 475 23.10 -7.38 1.46
N ALA A 476 23.61 -6.93 2.60
CA ALA A 476 24.15 -7.80 3.64
C ALA A 476 23.09 -8.77 4.19
N TYR A 477 21.88 -8.26 4.48
CA TYR A 477 20.78 -9.11 4.94
C TYR A 477 20.35 -10.14 3.90
N LEU A 478 20.23 -9.73 2.63
CA LEU A 478 19.86 -10.67 1.56
C LEU A 478 20.91 -11.77 1.37
N ARG A 479 22.20 -11.48 1.55
CA ARG A 479 23.26 -12.50 1.48
C ARG A 479 23.22 -13.48 2.65
N THR A 480 23.09 -12.97 3.87
CA THR A 480 23.38 -13.73 5.10
C THR A 480 22.14 -14.13 5.90
N GLY A 481 21.05 -13.35 5.79
CA GLY A 481 19.86 -13.47 6.63
C GLY A 481 20.02 -12.86 8.02
N GLN A 482 21.15 -12.27 8.33
CA GLN A 482 21.38 -11.64 9.63
C GLN A 482 20.88 -10.18 9.58
N ALA A 483 19.82 -9.90 10.32
CA ALA A 483 19.31 -8.55 10.51
C ALA A 483 20.05 -7.87 11.67
N SER A 484 20.43 -6.62 11.51
CA SER A 484 21.02 -5.79 12.56
C SER A 484 20.51 -4.37 12.50
N ASP A 485 20.26 -3.78 13.67
CA ASP A 485 19.93 -2.36 13.78
C ASP A 485 21.05 -1.48 13.22
N ALA A 486 20.64 -0.38 12.61
CA ALA A 486 21.59 0.63 12.14
C ALA A 486 20.90 2.00 12.02
N THR A 487 21.71 3.05 12.04
CA THR A 487 21.29 4.41 11.68
C THR A 487 22.15 4.88 10.51
N CYS A 488 21.50 5.35 9.46
CA CYS A 488 22.12 5.93 8.28
C CYS A 488 21.69 7.41 8.17
N PRO A 489 22.60 8.32 7.82
CA PRO A 489 22.20 9.71 7.59
C PRO A 489 21.36 9.83 6.32
N ALA A 490 20.40 10.75 6.33
CA ALA A 490 19.61 11.06 5.14
C ALA A 490 20.48 11.65 4.02
N GLN A 491 20.02 11.47 2.79
CA GLN A 491 20.59 12.20 1.66
C GLN A 491 20.28 13.70 1.79
N PRO A 492 21.19 14.57 1.33
CA PRO A 492 20.95 16.01 1.34
C PRO A 492 19.67 16.37 0.59
N ALA A 493 18.95 17.38 1.10
CA ALA A 493 17.80 17.94 0.38
C ALA A 493 18.21 18.45 -1.01
N PRO A 494 17.31 18.40 -2.01
CA PRO A 494 17.61 18.84 -3.37
C PRO A 494 18.02 20.32 -3.38
N LYS A 495 18.81 20.69 -4.39
CA LYS A 495 19.09 22.11 -4.70
C LYS A 495 18.09 22.60 -5.74
N PRO A 496 17.78 23.91 -5.76
CA PRO A 496 17.01 24.48 -6.85
C PRO A 496 17.64 24.16 -8.21
N THR A 497 16.81 23.80 -9.18
CA THR A 497 17.25 23.63 -10.56
C THR A 497 17.01 24.92 -11.31
N THR A 498 18.06 25.51 -11.91
CA THR A 498 17.96 26.72 -12.73
C THR A 498 17.49 26.45 -14.16
N GLN A 499 17.13 25.23 -14.48
CA GLN A 499 16.66 24.80 -15.80
C GLN A 499 15.64 23.66 -15.69
N THR A 500 14.63 23.71 -16.54
CA THR A 500 13.65 22.64 -16.84
C THR A 500 14.32 21.38 -17.42
N ARG A 501 15.34 20.85 -16.78
CA ARG A 501 15.85 19.53 -17.14
C ARG A 501 14.87 18.48 -16.61
N ALA A 502 14.40 17.63 -17.52
CA ALA A 502 13.75 16.40 -17.13
C ALA A 502 14.56 15.74 -16.01
N VAL A 503 13.91 15.37 -14.90
CA VAL A 503 14.59 14.59 -13.85
C VAL A 503 15.22 13.40 -14.55
N PRO A 504 16.54 13.18 -14.42
CA PRO A 504 17.18 12.04 -15.07
C PRO A 504 16.47 10.77 -14.61
N SER A 505 15.86 10.04 -15.54
CA SER A 505 15.17 8.77 -15.26
C SER A 505 16.10 7.67 -14.71
N SER A 506 17.37 7.98 -14.56
CA SER A 506 18.42 7.09 -14.07
C SER A 506 18.78 7.29 -12.60
N ALA A 507 18.27 8.34 -11.92
CA ALA A 507 18.48 8.47 -10.48
C ALA A 507 17.60 7.45 -9.75
N GLY A 508 18.22 6.58 -8.91
CA GLY A 508 17.54 5.47 -8.22
C GLY A 508 16.27 5.90 -7.49
N GLY A 509 16.31 7.02 -6.74
CA GLY A 509 15.15 7.55 -6.04
C GLY A 509 13.99 7.93 -6.95
N ALA A 510 14.21 8.72 -8.00
CA ALA A 510 13.14 9.11 -8.93
C ALA A 510 12.54 7.91 -9.67
N ALA A 511 13.37 6.90 -9.98
CA ALA A 511 12.90 5.67 -10.61
C ALA A 511 12.03 4.82 -9.67
N LEU A 512 12.43 4.69 -8.41
CA LEU A 512 11.66 3.98 -7.38
C LEU A 512 10.32 4.67 -7.13
N HIS A 513 10.34 5.99 -6.89
CA HIS A 513 9.11 6.73 -6.60
C HIS A 513 8.12 6.74 -7.76
N GLY A 514 8.60 6.67 -9.01
CA GLY A 514 7.74 6.46 -10.18
C GLY A 514 7.07 5.08 -10.21
N LEU A 515 7.62 4.08 -9.51
CA LEU A 515 7.05 2.73 -9.41
C LEU A 515 6.16 2.54 -8.18
N LEU A 516 6.41 3.27 -7.10
CA LEU A 516 5.61 3.14 -5.87
C LEU A 516 4.20 3.72 -6.03
N GLY A 517 3.99 4.66 -6.95
CA GLY A 517 2.71 5.30 -7.22
C GLY A 517 2.18 6.07 -5.99
N PHE A 518 1.97 7.37 -6.11
CA PHE A 518 1.54 8.21 -4.97
C PHE A 518 0.03 8.31 -4.81
N ARG A 519 -0.68 8.04 -5.86
CA ARG A 519 -2.12 7.77 -5.89
C ARG A 519 -2.33 6.67 -6.89
N GLY A 520 -2.78 5.56 -6.42
CA GLY A 520 -2.97 4.34 -7.15
C GLY A 520 -3.62 4.51 -8.49
#